data_dd12e89c99e4baa1abc9d05889a87153
#
_entry.id   dd12e89c99e4baa1abc9d05889a87153
#
_cell.length_a   1.000
_cell.length_b   1.000
_cell.length_c   1.000
_cell.angle_alpha   90.00
_cell.angle_beta   90.00
_cell.angle_gamma   90.00
#
_symmetry.space_group_name_H-M   'P 1'
#
loop_
_entity.id
_entity.type
_entity.pdbx_description
1 polymer ?
#
loop_
_entity_poly.entity_id
_entity_poly.type
_entity_poly.pdbx_seq_one_letter_code
_entity_poly.pdbx_strand_id
1 'polypeptide(L)'
;MSAARSTSGTAVATTGAGAPEGRPLDEAFFDRSVHDVARDLVGCGLRFGGGGGVIVEVESYHADDPACHAYIGRTQRNAVLFDRPGLAYVYFSYGVHNLLNAVCEPPGSAAAVLIRAIEPLWGLDAMIERRGRAQPRELCSGPGKLTEAIGVELRHNGASLLEPPFEVTARAGGWERVEVVSAPRIGISRGVEYPWRFCAAGSAFLSRPLPRS
;
A
#
# COMPACT_ATOMS: atom_id res chain seq x y z
N MET A 1 13.06 -51.93 -18.46
CA MET A 1 13.44 -50.63 -19.02
C MET A 1 12.36 -49.63 -18.60
N SER A 2 12.60 -48.93 -17.51
CA SER A 2 11.66 -47.95 -16.94
C SER A 2 12.27 -46.55 -17.06
N ALA A 3 11.62 -45.67 -17.81
CA ALA A 3 12.08 -44.32 -18.04
C ALA A 3 11.56 -43.40 -16.91
N ALA A 4 12.49 -42.87 -16.13
CA ALA A 4 12.23 -41.85 -15.11
C ALA A 4 11.92 -40.51 -15.80
N ARG A 5 10.73 -39.92 -15.51
CA ARG A 5 10.37 -38.55 -15.90
C ARG A 5 10.98 -37.59 -14.88
N SER A 6 11.93 -36.79 -15.35
CA SER A 6 12.52 -35.67 -14.62
C SER A 6 11.51 -34.51 -14.62
N THR A 7 11.00 -34.15 -13.44
CA THR A 7 10.26 -32.89 -13.21
C THR A 7 11.25 -31.81 -12.88
N SER A 8 11.57 -30.94 -13.84
CA SER A 8 12.32 -29.71 -13.62
C SER A 8 11.46 -28.69 -12.88
N GLY A 9 11.57 -28.65 -11.56
CA GLY A 9 11.07 -27.54 -10.77
C GLY A 9 11.95 -26.32 -11.01
N THR A 10 11.40 -25.29 -11.65
CA THR A 10 12.05 -24.00 -11.79
C THR A 10 12.09 -23.34 -10.41
N ALA A 11 13.20 -23.49 -9.72
CA ALA A 11 13.49 -22.70 -8.52
C ALA A 11 13.68 -21.26 -8.98
N VAL A 12 12.78 -20.36 -8.54
CA VAL A 12 12.99 -18.92 -8.63
C VAL A 12 14.18 -18.59 -7.73
N ALA A 13 15.31 -18.33 -8.36
CA ALA A 13 16.53 -17.94 -7.69
C ALA A 13 16.33 -16.55 -7.08
N THR A 14 16.24 -16.47 -5.76
CA THR A 14 16.46 -15.24 -4.99
C THR A 14 17.95 -14.91 -5.09
N THR A 15 18.36 -14.29 -6.18
CA THR A 15 19.65 -13.63 -6.27
C THR A 15 19.58 -12.35 -5.46
N GLY A 16 20.55 -12.14 -4.56
CA GLY A 16 20.73 -10.93 -3.76
C GLY A 16 21.04 -9.69 -4.63
N ALA A 17 20.05 -9.22 -5.35
CA ALA A 17 20.01 -7.87 -5.87
C ALA A 17 19.62 -6.97 -4.70
N GLY A 18 20.39 -5.90 -4.46
CA GLY A 18 20.04 -4.89 -3.45
C GLY A 18 18.59 -4.47 -3.60
N ALA A 19 17.92 -4.19 -2.48
CA ALA A 19 16.53 -3.77 -2.49
C ALA A 19 16.36 -2.57 -3.45
N PRO A 20 15.26 -2.48 -4.22
CA PRO A 20 15.08 -1.48 -5.26
C PRO A 20 15.16 -0.07 -4.67
N GLU A 21 16.14 0.72 -5.11
CA GLU A 21 16.29 2.13 -4.73
C GLU A 21 15.76 3.00 -5.86
N GLY A 22 14.47 3.33 -5.78
CA GLY A 22 13.84 4.32 -6.65
C GLY A 22 14.17 5.75 -6.20
N ARG A 23 14.07 6.74 -7.13
CA ARG A 23 14.13 8.15 -6.73
C ARG A 23 12.98 8.48 -5.77
N PRO A 24 13.18 9.37 -4.77
CA PRO A 24 12.07 9.85 -3.94
C PRO A 24 10.95 10.44 -4.81
N LEU A 25 9.70 10.20 -4.39
CA LEU A 25 8.55 10.88 -4.97
C LEU A 25 8.44 12.30 -4.39
N ASP A 26 7.77 13.17 -5.13
CA ASP A 26 7.49 14.55 -4.74
C ASP A 26 5.98 14.81 -4.60
N GLU A 27 5.61 16.01 -4.18
CA GLU A 27 4.22 16.42 -4.00
C GLU A 27 3.44 16.33 -5.32
N ALA A 28 4.08 16.65 -6.46
CA ALA A 28 3.45 16.60 -7.77
C ALA A 28 3.00 15.18 -8.17
N PHE A 29 3.64 14.15 -7.64
CA PHE A 29 3.18 12.77 -7.84
C PHE A 29 1.80 12.55 -7.22
N PHE A 30 1.53 13.12 -6.04
CA PHE A 30 0.27 12.97 -5.31
C PHE A 30 -0.78 13.99 -5.70
N ASP A 31 -0.37 15.14 -6.27
CA ASP A 31 -1.28 16.20 -6.76
C ASP A 31 -1.85 15.86 -8.15
N ARG A 32 -2.51 14.70 -8.23
CA ARG A 32 -3.15 14.15 -9.43
C ARG A 32 -4.41 13.40 -9.04
N SER A 33 -5.22 12.98 -10.03
CA SER A 33 -6.37 12.09 -9.80
C SER A 33 -5.99 10.93 -8.88
N VAL A 34 -6.77 10.73 -7.82
CA VAL A 34 -6.54 9.68 -6.83
C VAL A 34 -6.48 8.28 -7.45
N HIS A 35 -7.21 8.06 -8.55
CA HIS A 35 -7.20 6.77 -9.26
C HIS A 35 -5.89 6.53 -10.02
N ASP A 36 -5.32 7.58 -10.60
CA ASP A 36 -4.02 7.52 -11.29
C ASP A 36 -2.91 7.34 -10.27
N VAL A 37 -2.93 8.10 -9.17
CA VAL A 37 -1.98 7.93 -8.06
C VAL A 37 -2.05 6.51 -7.50
N ALA A 38 -3.24 5.96 -7.27
CA ALA A 38 -3.41 4.61 -6.76
C ALA A 38 -2.79 3.56 -7.69
N ARG A 39 -3.03 3.67 -8.99
CA ARG A 39 -2.43 2.77 -9.99
C ARG A 39 -0.92 2.87 -10.01
N ASP A 40 -0.39 4.10 -9.97
CA ASP A 40 1.05 4.37 -10.07
C ASP A 40 1.80 4.03 -8.78
N LEU A 41 1.15 4.07 -7.61
CA LEU A 41 1.74 3.66 -6.32
C LEU A 41 2.03 2.15 -6.25
N VAL A 42 1.29 1.31 -6.99
CA VAL A 42 1.62 -0.13 -7.03
C VAL A 42 2.99 -0.32 -7.70
N GLY A 43 3.91 -0.96 -7.01
CA GLY A 43 5.30 -1.13 -7.42
C GLY A 43 6.26 -0.08 -6.86
N CYS A 44 5.76 0.99 -6.24
CA CYS A 44 6.58 1.98 -5.53
C CYS A 44 7.09 1.45 -4.19
N GLY A 45 8.25 1.95 -3.76
CA GLY A 45 8.79 1.65 -2.43
C GLY A 45 8.12 2.47 -1.35
N LEU A 46 7.85 1.88 -0.19
CA LEU A 46 7.42 2.54 1.04
C LEU A 46 8.34 2.13 2.17
N ARG A 47 8.97 3.10 2.85
CA ARG A 47 9.75 2.90 4.08
C ARG A 47 9.20 3.75 5.21
N PHE A 48 9.34 3.24 6.43
CA PHE A 48 9.06 3.98 7.66
C PHE A 48 9.96 3.44 8.79
N GLY A 49 10.73 4.30 9.44
CA GLY A 49 11.53 3.95 10.61
C GLY A 49 12.49 2.77 10.40
N GLY A 50 13.03 2.60 9.19
CA GLY A 50 13.94 1.51 8.83
C GLY A 50 13.26 0.23 8.33
N GLY A 51 11.93 0.10 8.46
CA GLY A 51 11.15 -1.00 7.89
C GLY A 51 10.41 -0.59 6.62
N GLY A 52 10.05 -1.54 5.76
CA GLY A 52 9.29 -1.22 4.54
C GLY A 52 9.33 -2.30 3.48
N GLY A 53 8.85 -1.96 2.29
CA GLY A 53 8.81 -2.86 1.14
C GLY A 53 8.17 -2.21 -0.08
N VAL A 54 7.86 -3.00 -1.08
CA VAL A 54 7.19 -2.55 -2.30
C VAL A 54 5.67 -2.64 -2.13
N ILE A 55 4.98 -1.56 -2.48
CA ILE A 55 3.51 -1.50 -2.44
C ILE A 55 2.95 -2.44 -3.51
N VAL A 56 2.12 -3.40 -3.10
CA VAL A 56 1.53 -4.40 -3.99
C VAL A 56 0.01 -4.34 -4.06
N GLU A 57 -0.63 -3.61 -3.13
CA GLU A 57 -2.09 -3.46 -3.09
C GLU A 57 -2.48 -2.13 -2.46
N VAL A 58 -3.38 -1.41 -3.13
CA VAL A 58 -3.94 -0.15 -2.65
C VAL A 58 -5.43 -0.05 -2.99
N GLU A 59 -6.13 0.90 -2.35
CA GLU A 59 -7.50 1.30 -2.71
C GLU A 59 -7.61 2.81 -2.78
N SER A 60 -8.30 3.33 -3.81
CA SER A 60 -8.57 4.75 -3.92
C SER A 60 -9.94 5.14 -3.36
N TYR A 61 -10.00 6.31 -2.73
CA TYR A 61 -11.17 6.91 -2.13
C TYR A 61 -11.23 8.40 -2.46
N HIS A 62 -12.39 8.88 -2.91
CA HIS A 62 -12.65 10.28 -3.24
C HIS A 62 -13.86 10.80 -2.47
N ALA A 63 -13.99 12.11 -2.29
CA ALA A 63 -15.11 12.70 -1.53
C ALA A 63 -16.51 12.34 -2.05
N ASP A 64 -16.64 12.08 -3.35
CA ASP A 64 -17.91 11.67 -3.97
C ASP A 64 -18.24 10.18 -3.77
N ASP A 65 -17.31 9.42 -3.22
CA ASP A 65 -17.47 8.00 -2.95
C ASP A 65 -18.17 7.77 -1.61
N PRO A 66 -19.34 7.09 -1.58
CA PRO A 66 -20.05 6.85 -0.33
C PRO A 66 -19.31 5.96 0.68
N ALA A 67 -18.21 5.30 0.27
CA ALA A 67 -17.32 4.57 1.16
C ALA A 67 -16.18 5.43 1.73
N CYS A 68 -15.99 6.66 1.23
CA CYS A 68 -14.96 7.57 1.71
C CYS A 68 -15.35 8.24 3.03
N HIS A 69 -14.39 8.42 3.92
CA HIS A 69 -14.60 9.18 5.17
C HIS A 69 -14.97 10.65 4.93
N ALA A 70 -14.61 11.22 3.78
CA ALA A 70 -14.91 12.59 3.40
C ALA A 70 -16.30 12.78 2.77
N TYR A 71 -17.01 11.69 2.45
CA TYR A 71 -18.36 11.75 1.84
C TYR A 71 -19.36 12.56 2.67
N ILE A 72 -19.22 12.52 4.00
CA ILE A 72 -20.05 13.30 4.94
C ILE A 72 -19.57 14.75 5.13
N GLY A 73 -18.57 15.17 4.34
CA GLY A 73 -17.91 16.47 4.50
C GLY A 73 -16.75 16.45 5.51
N ARG A 74 -16.16 17.63 5.73
CA ARG A 74 -15.00 17.81 6.61
C ARG A 74 -15.40 17.72 8.08
N THR A 75 -14.66 16.92 8.84
CA THR A 75 -14.76 16.76 10.29
C THR A 75 -13.36 16.89 10.92
N GLN A 76 -13.28 17.03 12.24
CA GLN A 76 -11.97 17.04 12.92
C GLN A 76 -11.17 15.74 12.67
N ARG A 77 -11.85 14.60 12.57
CA ARG A 77 -11.22 13.29 12.36
C ARG A 77 -10.60 13.15 10.96
N ASN A 78 -11.27 13.66 9.93
CA ASN A 78 -10.86 13.50 8.53
C ASN A 78 -10.22 14.77 7.93
N ALA A 79 -9.94 15.78 8.75
CA ALA A 79 -9.43 17.08 8.29
C ALA A 79 -8.20 16.98 7.39
N VAL A 80 -7.31 16.03 7.67
CA VAL A 80 -6.08 15.79 6.89
C VAL A 80 -6.37 15.41 5.45
N LEU A 81 -7.52 14.78 5.15
CA LEU A 81 -7.91 14.47 3.76
C LEU A 81 -8.12 15.71 2.89
N PHE A 82 -8.40 16.87 3.50
CA PHE A 82 -8.64 18.14 2.82
C PHE A 82 -7.39 19.03 2.75
N ASP A 83 -6.26 18.54 3.22
CA ASP A 83 -5.00 19.25 3.26
C ASP A 83 -4.17 18.98 1.98
N ARG A 84 -2.91 19.43 1.95
CA ARG A 84 -2.02 19.26 0.79
C ARG A 84 -1.76 17.78 0.48
N PRO A 85 -1.53 17.43 -0.80
CA PRO A 85 -1.17 16.06 -1.19
C PRO A 85 0.19 15.63 -0.62
N GLY A 86 0.41 14.31 -0.55
CA GLY A 86 1.63 13.73 0.01
C GLY A 86 1.66 13.65 1.54
N LEU A 87 0.56 13.94 2.23
CA LEU A 87 0.43 13.70 3.67
C LEU A 87 -0.05 12.28 3.96
N ALA A 88 0.37 11.74 5.10
CA ALA A 88 -0.16 10.51 5.66
C ALA A 88 -1.49 10.80 6.36
N TYR A 89 -2.58 10.20 5.90
CA TYR A 89 -3.82 10.14 6.67
C TYR A 89 -3.86 8.81 7.41
N VAL A 90 -3.67 8.87 8.72
CA VAL A 90 -3.69 7.68 9.59
C VAL A 90 -4.92 7.74 10.48
N TYR A 91 -5.71 6.67 10.48
CA TYR A 91 -6.88 6.56 11.34
C TYR A 91 -6.99 5.21 12.01
N PHE A 92 -7.68 5.18 13.15
CA PHE A 92 -7.92 3.96 13.92
C PHE A 92 -9.21 3.29 13.44
N SER A 93 -9.10 2.06 12.96
CA SER A 93 -10.19 1.29 12.34
C SER A 93 -10.63 0.15 13.24
N TYR A 94 -11.95 -0.02 13.40
CA TYR A 94 -12.60 -1.07 14.22
C TYR A 94 -12.07 -1.19 15.65
N GLY A 95 -11.47 -0.13 16.19
CA GLY A 95 -10.92 -0.16 17.56
C GLY A 95 -9.68 -1.06 17.74
N VAL A 96 -9.03 -1.50 16.62
CA VAL A 96 -7.93 -2.48 16.70
C VAL A 96 -6.70 -2.08 15.87
N HIS A 97 -6.87 -1.43 14.72
CA HIS A 97 -5.78 -1.21 13.78
C HIS A 97 -5.65 0.24 13.32
N ASN A 98 -4.43 0.73 13.20
CA ASN A 98 -4.15 1.92 12.42
C ASN A 98 -4.15 1.57 10.94
N LEU A 99 -4.66 2.48 10.08
CA LEU A 99 -4.61 2.33 8.63
C LEU A 99 -3.95 3.55 8.02
N LEU A 100 -3.02 3.33 7.07
CA LEU A 100 -2.21 4.35 6.42
C LEU A 100 -2.76 4.66 5.03
N ASN A 101 -3.03 5.95 4.78
CA ASN A 101 -3.42 6.45 3.45
C ASN A 101 -2.47 7.57 3.03
N ALA A 102 -2.28 7.72 1.72
CA ALA A 102 -1.63 8.86 1.10
C ALA A 102 -2.69 9.86 0.63
N VAL A 103 -2.66 11.10 1.12
CA VAL A 103 -3.54 12.17 0.65
C VAL A 103 -3.16 12.56 -0.78
N CYS A 104 -4.16 12.75 -1.62
CA CYS A 104 -4.01 13.05 -3.05
C CYS A 104 -4.84 14.27 -3.43
N GLU A 105 -4.58 14.78 -4.64
CA GLU A 105 -5.31 15.89 -5.26
C GLU A 105 -5.09 17.24 -4.54
N PRO A 106 -5.48 18.37 -5.15
CA PRO A 106 -5.28 19.68 -4.54
C PRO A 106 -5.99 19.82 -3.20
N PRO A 107 -5.52 20.72 -2.31
CA PRO A 107 -6.17 21.01 -1.04
C PRO A 107 -7.66 21.32 -1.22
N GLY A 108 -8.50 20.69 -0.39
CA GLY A 108 -9.96 20.83 -0.45
C GLY A 108 -10.67 19.72 -1.22
N SER A 109 -9.96 18.92 -2.04
CA SER A 109 -10.54 17.83 -2.84
C SER A 109 -10.95 16.60 -2.01
N ALA A 110 -10.23 16.32 -0.94
CA ALA A 110 -10.47 15.18 -0.03
C ALA A 110 -10.43 13.81 -0.71
N ALA A 111 -9.28 13.48 -1.24
CA ALA A 111 -8.99 12.20 -1.87
C ALA A 111 -7.79 11.51 -1.21
N ALA A 112 -7.81 10.18 -1.10
CA ALA A 112 -6.69 9.43 -0.54
C ALA A 112 -6.60 8.00 -1.08
N VAL A 113 -5.38 7.47 -1.07
CA VAL A 113 -5.06 6.09 -1.42
C VAL A 113 -4.72 5.32 -0.14
N LEU A 114 -5.55 4.35 0.22
CA LEU A 114 -5.27 3.40 1.30
C LEU A 114 -4.19 2.40 0.85
N ILE A 115 -3.08 2.32 1.58
CA ILE A 115 -2.04 1.32 1.34
C ILE A 115 -2.44 0.03 2.08
N ARG A 116 -2.73 -1.04 1.31
CA ARG A 116 -3.29 -2.27 1.86
C ARG A 116 -2.26 -3.34 2.15
N ALA A 117 -1.28 -3.48 1.26
CA ALA A 117 -0.23 -4.48 1.42
C ALA A 117 1.06 -4.05 0.74
N ILE A 118 2.17 -4.48 1.32
CA ILE A 118 3.51 -4.40 0.73
C ILE A 118 4.16 -5.79 0.71
N GLU A 119 5.03 -6.01 -0.27
CA GLU A 119 6.03 -7.06 -0.22
C GLU A 119 7.17 -6.57 0.67
N PRO A 120 7.38 -7.16 1.86
CA PRO A 120 8.35 -6.64 2.84
C PRO A 120 9.77 -6.94 2.38
N LEU A 121 10.64 -5.92 2.38
CA LEU A 121 12.02 -6.02 1.91
C LEU A 121 13.04 -5.47 2.91
N TRP A 122 12.69 -4.42 3.67
CA TRP A 122 13.59 -3.75 4.60
C TRP A 122 13.13 -3.92 6.04
N GLY A 123 14.07 -4.16 6.95
CA GLY A 123 13.78 -4.24 8.39
C GLY A 123 12.94 -5.45 8.78
N LEU A 124 13.11 -6.60 8.11
CA LEU A 124 12.32 -7.82 8.32
C LEU A 124 12.34 -8.29 9.77
N ASP A 125 13.50 -8.28 10.44
CA ASP A 125 13.61 -8.74 11.83
C ASP A 125 12.72 -7.91 12.78
N ALA A 126 12.72 -6.59 12.62
CA ALA A 126 11.87 -5.71 13.42
C ALA A 126 10.37 -5.90 13.10
N MET A 127 10.02 -6.21 11.84
CA MET A 127 8.65 -6.55 11.48
C MET A 127 8.22 -7.88 12.09
N ILE A 128 9.09 -8.89 12.07
CA ILE A 128 8.87 -10.21 12.69
C ILE A 128 8.61 -10.04 14.19
N GLU A 129 9.43 -9.24 14.87
CA GLU A 129 9.28 -8.93 16.28
C GLU A 129 7.93 -8.28 16.59
N ARG A 130 7.57 -7.19 15.87
CA ARG A 130 6.29 -6.48 16.09
C ARG A 130 5.07 -7.34 15.80
N ARG A 131 5.14 -8.17 14.76
CA ARG A 131 4.03 -9.00 14.29
C ARG A 131 3.91 -10.35 15.01
N GLY A 132 4.98 -10.84 15.65
CA GLY A 132 5.03 -12.20 16.17
C GLY A 132 4.83 -13.27 15.09
N ARG A 133 5.25 -13.00 13.84
CA ARG A 133 5.08 -13.87 12.67
C ARG A 133 6.39 -13.95 11.90
N ALA A 134 6.84 -15.17 11.59
CA ALA A 134 8.11 -15.39 10.89
C ALA A 134 7.99 -15.43 9.36
N GLN A 135 6.79 -15.73 8.84
CA GLN A 135 6.60 -15.85 7.40
C GLN A 135 6.43 -14.46 6.76
N PRO A 136 7.28 -14.06 5.79
CA PRO A 136 7.23 -12.73 5.16
C PRO A 136 5.84 -12.38 4.61
N ARG A 137 5.12 -13.36 4.05
CA ARG A 137 3.78 -13.19 3.53
C ARG A 137 2.75 -12.78 4.60
N GLU A 138 2.99 -13.09 5.87
CA GLU A 138 2.07 -12.78 6.96
C GLU A 138 2.34 -11.40 7.58
N LEU A 139 3.48 -10.78 7.26
CA LEU A 139 3.90 -9.53 7.89
C LEU A 139 3.03 -8.35 7.47
N CYS A 140 2.85 -8.15 6.16
CA CYS A 140 2.27 -6.93 5.59
C CYS A 140 1.09 -7.17 4.63
N SER A 141 0.50 -8.36 4.61
CA SER A 141 -0.64 -8.70 3.75
C SER A 141 -1.98 -8.26 4.37
N GLY A 142 -2.18 -6.96 4.47
CA GLY A 142 -3.38 -6.31 5.00
C GLY A 142 -3.04 -4.97 5.66
N PRO A 143 -3.94 -3.97 5.59
CA PRO A 143 -3.61 -2.59 5.97
C PRO A 143 -3.24 -2.45 7.46
N GLY A 144 -3.94 -3.14 8.36
CA GLY A 144 -3.59 -3.16 9.78
C GLY A 144 -2.31 -3.95 10.06
N LYS A 145 -2.08 -5.06 9.35
CA LYS A 145 -0.83 -5.83 9.46
C LYS A 145 0.37 -4.99 9.02
N LEU A 146 0.21 -4.27 7.91
CA LEU A 146 1.23 -3.37 7.37
C LEU A 146 1.64 -2.31 8.40
N THR A 147 0.69 -1.56 8.95
CA THR A 147 1.00 -0.48 9.89
C THR A 147 1.64 -0.99 11.17
N GLU A 148 1.19 -2.12 11.70
CA GLU A 148 1.80 -2.80 12.83
C GLU A 148 3.23 -3.25 12.51
N ALA A 149 3.45 -3.87 11.35
CA ALA A 149 4.76 -4.36 10.93
C ALA A 149 5.81 -3.24 10.83
N ILE A 150 5.47 -2.12 10.18
CA ILE A 150 6.41 -1.01 10.01
C ILE A 150 6.40 -0.03 11.18
N GLY A 151 5.44 -0.12 12.11
CA GLY A 151 5.35 0.73 13.30
C GLY A 151 4.65 2.06 13.08
N VAL A 152 3.75 2.16 12.10
CA VAL A 152 2.92 3.37 11.88
C VAL A 152 1.76 3.41 12.87
N GLU A 153 1.65 4.52 13.59
CA GLU A 153 0.66 4.76 14.62
C GLU A 153 -0.16 6.04 14.36
N LEU A 154 -1.24 6.23 15.10
CA LEU A 154 -2.15 7.38 14.94
C LEU A 154 -1.42 8.75 15.07
N ARG A 155 -0.35 8.82 15.88
CA ARG A 155 0.46 10.07 16.03
C ARG A 155 1.13 10.51 14.72
N HIS A 156 1.22 9.64 13.71
CA HIS A 156 1.77 9.97 12.40
C HIS A 156 0.71 10.53 11.43
N ASN A 157 -0.53 10.72 11.89
CA ASN A 157 -1.56 11.38 11.11
C ASN A 157 -1.16 12.83 10.78
N GLY A 158 -1.15 13.21 9.52
CA GLY A 158 -0.70 14.52 9.03
C GLY A 158 0.81 14.64 8.78
N ALA A 159 1.61 13.59 9.05
CA ALA A 159 3.03 13.59 8.70
C ALA A 159 3.23 13.58 7.17
N SER A 160 4.32 14.17 6.70
CA SER A 160 4.71 14.10 5.28
C SER A 160 5.17 12.69 4.92
N LEU A 161 4.66 12.15 3.80
CA LEU A 161 5.16 10.91 3.20
C LEU A 161 6.48 11.13 2.42
N LEU A 162 6.86 12.40 2.22
CA LEU A 162 7.99 12.84 1.40
C LEU A 162 9.23 13.14 2.24
N GLU A 163 9.14 13.01 3.56
CA GLU A 163 10.18 13.35 4.52
C GLU A 163 10.28 12.28 5.62
N PRO A 164 11.47 12.08 6.20
CA PRO A 164 11.62 11.17 7.33
C PRO A 164 10.61 11.46 8.46
N PRO A 165 10.06 10.45 9.12
CA PRO A 165 10.45 9.04 9.06
C PRO A 165 9.85 8.23 7.90
N PHE A 166 9.01 8.83 7.05
CA PHE A 166 8.52 8.23 5.81
C PHE A 166 9.47 8.46 4.64
N GLU A 167 9.47 7.52 3.72
CA GLU A 167 10.09 7.63 2.41
C GLU A 167 9.23 6.85 1.41
N VAL A 168 8.77 7.52 0.35
CA VAL A 168 8.09 6.88 -0.77
C VAL A 168 8.91 7.10 -2.03
N THR A 169 9.26 6.01 -2.74
CA THR A 169 10.14 6.05 -3.90
C THR A 169 9.44 5.52 -5.15
N ALA A 170 9.87 6.00 -6.30
CA ALA A 170 9.38 5.50 -7.59
C ALA A 170 9.70 4.02 -7.78
N ARG A 171 8.99 3.38 -8.70
CA ARG A 171 9.23 2.00 -9.10
C ARG A 171 10.68 1.79 -9.52
N ALA A 172 11.30 0.72 -9.05
CA ALA A 172 12.68 0.34 -9.35
C ALA A 172 12.87 -1.18 -9.21
N GLY A 173 14.03 -1.69 -9.63
CA GLY A 173 14.44 -3.09 -9.38
C GLY A 173 13.53 -4.14 -10.02
N GLY A 174 13.00 -3.84 -11.20
CA GLY A 174 12.10 -4.74 -11.96
C GLY A 174 10.62 -4.41 -11.80
N TRP A 175 10.26 -3.52 -10.86
CA TRP A 175 8.87 -3.07 -10.66
C TRP A 175 8.40 -2.01 -11.66
N GLU A 176 9.28 -1.47 -12.49
CA GLU A 176 8.95 -0.47 -13.52
C GLU A 176 7.90 -0.97 -14.51
N ARG A 177 7.86 -2.28 -14.74
CA ARG A 177 6.95 -2.95 -15.67
C ARG A 177 5.87 -3.76 -14.95
N VAL A 178 5.59 -3.47 -13.67
CA VAL A 178 4.54 -4.17 -12.95
C VAL A 178 3.21 -4.06 -13.67
N GLU A 179 2.58 -5.20 -13.92
CA GLU A 179 1.21 -5.24 -14.39
C GLU A 179 0.28 -4.94 -13.22
N VAL A 180 -0.57 -3.90 -13.38
CA VAL A 180 -1.53 -3.49 -12.36
C VAL A 180 -2.95 -3.85 -12.80
N VAL A 181 -3.60 -4.69 -12.00
CA VAL A 181 -4.98 -5.10 -12.20
C VAL A 181 -5.91 -4.40 -11.23
N SER A 182 -7.13 -4.07 -11.72
CA SER A 182 -8.20 -3.49 -10.91
C SER A 182 -9.13 -4.56 -10.39
N ALA A 183 -9.66 -4.39 -9.17
CA ALA A 183 -10.57 -5.32 -8.53
C ALA A 183 -11.55 -4.57 -7.60
N PRO A 184 -12.63 -5.20 -7.13
CA PRO A 184 -13.48 -4.65 -6.09
C PRO A 184 -12.70 -4.40 -4.80
N ARG A 185 -13.06 -3.30 -4.10
CA ARG A 185 -12.50 -2.94 -2.79
C ARG A 185 -12.96 -3.92 -1.70
N ILE A 186 -12.22 -3.97 -0.60
CA ILE A 186 -12.43 -4.92 0.48
C ILE A 186 -12.95 -4.23 1.74
N GLY A 187 -13.97 -4.82 2.37
CA GLY A 187 -14.45 -4.35 3.69
C GLY A 187 -15.30 -3.08 3.64
N ILE A 188 -15.82 -2.72 2.46
CA ILE A 188 -16.80 -1.66 2.28
C ILE A 188 -18.19 -2.22 2.04
N SER A 189 -19.23 -1.44 2.39
CA SER A 189 -20.65 -1.77 2.17
C SER A 189 -21.36 -0.86 1.18
N ARG A 190 -20.69 0.20 0.72
CA ARG A 190 -21.19 1.18 -0.27
C ARG A 190 -20.15 1.37 -1.35
N GLY A 191 -20.56 1.72 -2.58
CA GLY A 191 -19.64 1.88 -3.71
C GLY A 191 -18.89 0.58 -4.05
N VAL A 192 -19.51 -0.58 -3.80
CA VAL A 192 -18.92 -1.91 -4.02
C VAL A 192 -18.74 -2.24 -5.50
N GLU A 193 -19.46 -1.56 -6.36
CA GLU A 193 -19.43 -1.69 -7.82
C GLU A 193 -18.17 -1.07 -8.43
N TYR A 194 -17.48 -0.16 -7.72
CA TYR A 194 -16.28 0.49 -8.24
C TYR A 194 -15.04 -0.40 -8.10
N PRO A 195 -14.31 -0.69 -9.20
CA PRO A 195 -13.12 -1.52 -9.19
C PRO A 195 -11.88 -0.73 -8.74
N TRP A 196 -11.99 -0.01 -7.64
CA TRP A 196 -10.98 0.94 -7.16
C TRP A 196 -9.97 0.33 -6.18
N ARG A 197 -9.74 -0.97 -6.27
CA ARG A 197 -8.61 -1.67 -5.67
C ARG A 197 -7.62 -2.04 -6.77
N PHE A 198 -6.39 -1.60 -6.63
CA PHE A 198 -5.31 -1.80 -7.59
C PHE A 198 -4.27 -2.74 -6.98
N CYS A 199 -3.90 -3.77 -7.72
CA CYS A 199 -3.03 -4.85 -7.25
C CYS A 199 -1.94 -5.17 -8.27
N ALA A 200 -0.74 -5.49 -7.78
CA ALA A 200 0.29 -6.10 -8.61
C ALA A 200 -0.16 -7.51 -9.04
N ALA A 201 -0.26 -7.75 -10.35
CA ALA A 201 -0.66 -9.04 -10.88
C ALA A 201 0.30 -10.14 -10.42
N GLY A 202 -0.25 -11.27 -9.97
CA GLY A 202 0.55 -12.42 -9.53
C GLY A 202 1.28 -12.27 -8.18
N SER A 203 1.16 -11.14 -7.48
CA SER A 203 1.79 -10.96 -6.18
C SER A 203 1.24 -11.93 -5.14
N ALA A 204 2.16 -12.59 -4.42
CA ALA A 204 1.83 -13.49 -3.30
C ALA A 204 1.49 -12.75 -2.00
N PHE A 205 1.69 -11.42 -1.96
CA PHE A 205 1.58 -10.60 -0.75
C PHE A 205 0.26 -9.82 -0.66
N LEU A 206 -0.69 -10.04 -1.56
CA LEU A 206 -2.01 -9.39 -1.51
C LEU A 206 -2.75 -9.73 -0.22
N SER A 207 -3.52 -8.77 0.30
CA SER A 207 -4.35 -8.95 1.51
C SER A 207 -5.48 -9.95 1.30
N ARG A 208 -6.00 -10.03 0.08
CA ARG A 208 -7.00 -10.99 -0.40
C ARG A 208 -6.69 -11.38 -1.84
N PRO A 209 -6.94 -12.62 -2.25
CA PRO A 209 -6.82 -13.04 -3.65
C PRO A 209 -7.65 -12.12 -4.56
N LEU A 210 -7.22 -12.02 -5.81
CA LEU A 210 -8.06 -11.44 -6.86
C LEU A 210 -9.27 -12.34 -7.13
N PRO A 211 -10.42 -11.78 -7.53
CA PRO A 211 -11.54 -12.55 -8.02
C PRO A 211 -11.07 -13.50 -9.15
N ARG A 212 -11.60 -14.71 -9.18
CA ARG A 212 -11.37 -15.58 -10.33
C ARG A 212 -12.17 -15.03 -11.52
N SER A 213 -11.51 -14.85 -12.65
CA SER A 213 -12.13 -14.53 -13.94
C SER A 213 -13.01 -15.69 -14.39
#